data_c0d70fcb57862775add696ebc01ea080
#
_entry.id   c0d70fcb57862775add696ebc01ea080
#
_cell.length_a   1.000
_cell.length_b   1.000
_cell.length_c   1.000
_cell.angle_alpha   90.00
_cell.angle_beta   90.00
_cell.angle_gamma   90.00
#
_symmetry.space_group_name_H-M   'P 1'
#
loop_
_entity.id
_entity.type
_entity.pdbx_description
1 polymer ?
#
loop_
_entity_poly.entity_id
_entity_poly.type
_entity_poly.pdbx_seq_one_letter_code
_entity_poly.pdbx_strand_id
1 'polypeptide(L)'
;HSDSTFLPTPALVNVITARILPTSGGATELASTRAGWAAMPEEMKARIKGRGIWHRYSHSRKKISEELSKLPMFHKWPDQHWNSIWTNPANGKEALYLASHAFKVDGYSEEESAELLDELIAFCTQDQFVYSHNWSVGDVLMWDQRAVMHRGTPWPYEQPRKLSSIC
;
A
#
# COMPACT_ATOMS: atom_id res chain seq x y z
N HIS A 1 0.20 0.58 -2.90
CA HIS A 1 -0.71 -0.19 -2.04
C HIS A 1 0.07 -1.09 -1.08
N SER A 2 -0.62 -1.61 -0.07
CA SER A 2 -0.19 -2.77 0.71
C SER A 2 -1.21 -3.87 0.45
N ASP A 3 -0.74 -5.10 0.28
CA ASP A 3 -1.64 -6.21 -0.05
C ASP A 3 -2.52 -6.59 1.16
N SER A 4 -3.69 -7.11 0.85
CA SER A 4 -4.58 -7.78 1.80
C SER A 4 -5.15 -6.91 2.94
N THR A 5 -4.99 -5.57 2.94
CA THR A 5 -5.55 -4.71 3.99
C THR A 5 -7.09 -4.76 4.06
N PHE A 6 -7.73 -5.23 3.00
CA PHE A 6 -9.18 -5.46 2.89
C PHE A 6 -9.61 -6.87 3.37
N LEU A 7 -8.70 -7.72 3.82
CA LEU A 7 -9.00 -9.05 4.35
C LEU A 7 -9.14 -9.01 5.88
N PRO A 8 -9.96 -9.89 6.47
CA PRO A 8 -10.08 -10.04 7.93
C PRO A 8 -8.75 -10.39 8.61
N THR A 9 -7.86 -11.05 7.87
CA THR A 9 -6.48 -11.34 8.30
C THR A 9 -5.55 -10.80 7.22
N PRO A 10 -5.01 -9.59 7.38
CA PRO A 10 -4.09 -9.02 6.41
C PRO A 10 -2.73 -9.70 6.44
N ALA A 11 -2.06 -9.71 5.30
CA ALA A 11 -0.71 -10.27 5.20
C ALA A 11 0.29 -9.47 6.04
N LEU A 12 1.20 -10.18 6.70
CA LEU A 12 2.30 -9.58 7.47
C LEU A 12 3.50 -9.25 6.59
N VAL A 13 3.81 -10.14 5.66
CA VAL A 13 4.99 -10.09 4.81
C VAL A 13 4.58 -10.38 3.38
N ASN A 14 5.21 -9.71 2.44
CA ASN A 14 5.16 -10.11 1.05
C ASN A 14 6.56 -10.55 0.60
N VAL A 15 6.61 -11.62 -0.18
CA VAL A 15 7.83 -12.15 -0.79
C VAL A 15 7.61 -12.28 -2.29
N ILE A 16 8.44 -11.61 -3.08
CA ILE A 16 8.37 -11.67 -4.54
C ILE A 16 9.70 -12.16 -5.10
N THR A 17 9.67 -13.01 -6.12
CA THR A 17 10.85 -13.42 -6.88
C THR A 17 10.65 -13.20 -8.38
N ALA A 18 11.70 -12.78 -9.08
CA ALA A 18 11.68 -12.56 -10.51
C ALA A 18 11.96 -13.84 -11.29
N ARG A 19 11.10 -14.14 -12.28
CA ARG A 19 11.20 -15.31 -13.17
C ARG A 19 11.49 -14.94 -14.61
N ILE A 20 10.80 -13.94 -15.15
CA ILE A 20 10.99 -13.42 -16.50
C ILE A 20 10.94 -11.90 -16.39
N LEU A 21 11.89 -11.24 -17.03
CA LEU A 21 12.03 -9.79 -16.99
C LEU A 21 12.04 -9.20 -18.41
N PRO A 22 11.47 -8.01 -18.59
CA PRO A 22 11.62 -7.23 -19.82
C PRO A 22 13.04 -6.69 -19.93
N THR A 23 13.39 -6.18 -21.11
CA THR A 23 14.71 -5.59 -21.36
C THR A 23 14.93 -4.25 -20.63
N SER A 24 13.83 -3.59 -20.22
CA SER A 24 13.88 -2.31 -19.50
C SER A 24 12.61 -2.09 -18.67
N GLY A 25 12.69 -1.26 -17.63
CA GLY A 25 11.56 -0.95 -16.76
C GLY A 25 11.11 -2.10 -15.85
N GLY A 26 9.89 -2.02 -15.35
CA GLY A 26 9.28 -3.07 -14.53
C GLY A 26 9.90 -3.24 -13.14
N ALA A 27 10.55 -2.20 -12.62
CA ALA A 27 11.04 -2.17 -11.24
C ALA A 27 9.88 -2.32 -10.24
N THR A 28 10.21 -2.72 -9.03
CA THR A 28 9.28 -2.65 -7.88
C THR A 28 9.76 -1.55 -6.95
N GLU A 29 8.88 -0.61 -6.67
CA GLU A 29 9.15 0.47 -5.72
C GLU A 29 8.50 0.16 -4.37
N LEU A 30 9.26 0.40 -3.31
CA LEU A 30 8.87 0.24 -1.91
C LEU A 30 8.93 1.59 -1.22
N ALA A 31 7.81 2.06 -0.68
CA ALA A 31 7.73 3.30 0.08
C ALA A 31 7.61 3.00 1.57
N SER A 32 8.56 3.47 2.37
CA SER A 32 8.56 3.25 3.81
C SER A 32 7.58 4.18 4.53
N THR A 33 6.43 3.66 4.92
CA THR A 33 5.45 4.42 5.72
C THR A 33 5.96 4.67 7.14
N ARG A 34 6.93 3.90 7.63
CA ARG A 34 7.63 4.15 8.89
C ARG A 34 8.51 5.39 8.79
N ALA A 35 9.31 5.51 7.73
CA ALA A 35 10.14 6.69 7.51
C ALA A 35 9.28 7.93 7.24
N GLY A 36 8.23 7.79 6.42
CA GLY A 36 7.25 8.85 6.19
C GLY A 36 6.60 9.32 7.48
N TRP A 37 6.11 8.40 8.32
CA TRP A 37 5.52 8.75 9.62
C TRP A 37 6.52 9.47 10.55
N ALA A 38 7.75 8.98 10.64
CA ALA A 38 8.77 9.59 11.48
C ALA A 38 9.09 11.03 11.06
N ALA A 39 9.11 11.30 9.76
CA ALA A 39 9.41 12.63 9.19
C ALA A 39 8.18 13.55 9.04
N MET A 40 6.97 13.00 9.26
CA MET A 40 5.72 13.74 9.05
C MET A 40 5.57 14.89 10.06
N PRO A 41 5.13 16.08 9.61
CA PRO A 41 4.83 17.21 10.50
C PRO A 41 3.77 16.85 11.55
N GLU A 42 3.94 17.32 12.78
CA GLU A 42 3.03 17.00 13.90
C GLU A 42 1.58 17.43 13.62
N GLU A 43 1.38 18.53 12.89
CA GLU A 43 0.05 18.97 12.47
C GLU A 43 -0.64 17.92 11.57
N MET A 44 0.08 17.33 10.64
CA MET A 44 -0.44 16.27 9.77
C MET A 44 -0.68 14.98 10.55
N LYS A 45 0.23 14.61 11.47
CA LYS A 45 0.06 13.46 12.37
C LYS A 45 -1.19 13.59 13.23
N ALA A 46 -1.46 14.78 13.78
CA ALA A 46 -2.60 15.04 14.65
C ALA A 46 -3.95 14.78 13.97
N ARG A 47 -4.02 14.91 12.64
CA ARG A 47 -5.24 14.66 11.85
C ARG A 47 -5.58 13.19 11.73
N ILE A 48 -4.63 12.28 11.92
CA ILE A 48 -4.81 10.84 11.69
C ILE A 48 -4.49 9.98 12.92
N LYS A 49 -3.61 10.41 13.81
CA LYS A 49 -3.20 9.63 14.98
C LYS A 49 -4.38 9.30 15.88
N GLY A 50 -4.50 8.03 16.27
CA GLY A 50 -5.59 7.53 17.11
C GLY A 50 -6.92 7.31 16.39
N ARG A 51 -6.96 7.46 15.08
CA ARG A 51 -8.16 7.18 14.27
C ARG A 51 -8.06 5.82 13.60
N GLY A 52 -9.21 5.24 13.28
CA GLY A 52 -9.31 4.06 12.43
C GLY A 52 -9.46 4.44 10.96
N ILE A 53 -9.02 3.54 10.10
CA ILE A 53 -9.17 3.64 8.65
C ILE A 53 -9.95 2.42 8.16
N TRP A 54 -10.95 2.67 7.31
CA TRP A 54 -11.76 1.64 6.66
C TRP A 54 -11.18 1.29 5.30
N HIS A 55 -11.06 -0.01 5.03
CA HIS A 55 -10.50 -0.57 3.81
C HIS A 55 -11.52 -1.42 3.07
N ARG A 56 -11.59 -1.25 1.74
CA ARG A 56 -12.51 -1.96 0.84
C ARG A 56 -11.80 -2.34 -0.45
N TYR A 57 -11.91 -3.60 -0.86
CA TYR A 57 -11.23 -4.07 -2.06
C TYR A 57 -11.71 -3.34 -3.32
N SER A 58 -13.03 -3.22 -3.51
CA SER A 58 -13.61 -2.55 -4.66
C SER A 58 -13.21 -1.08 -4.78
N HIS A 59 -12.88 -0.39 -3.66
CA HIS A 59 -12.44 1.00 -3.70
C HIS A 59 -11.16 1.19 -4.52
N SER A 60 -10.15 0.35 -4.31
CA SER A 60 -8.90 0.43 -5.09
C SER A 60 -9.13 0.10 -6.57
N ARG A 61 -10.10 -0.77 -6.89
CA ARG A 61 -10.46 -1.12 -8.27
C ARG A 61 -11.18 0.03 -8.96
N LYS A 62 -12.01 0.77 -8.23
CA LYS A 62 -12.69 1.98 -8.73
C LYS A 62 -11.69 3.05 -9.20
N LYS A 63 -10.54 3.17 -8.55
CA LYS A 63 -9.46 4.08 -8.98
C LYS A 63 -8.87 3.69 -10.36
N ILE A 64 -9.07 2.45 -10.82
CA ILE A 64 -8.62 1.97 -12.14
C ILE A 64 -9.77 2.07 -13.15
N SER A 65 -10.95 1.55 -12.80
CA SER A 65 -12.13 1.51 -13.64
C SER A 65 -13.39 1.33 -12.78
N GLU A 66 -14.41 2.13 -13.03
CA GLU A 66 -15.73 1.99 -12.39
C GLU A 66 -16.32 0.60 -12.65
N GLU A 67 -16.23 0.12 -13.89
CA GLU A 67 -16.76 -1.19 -14.27
C GLU A 67 -16.00 -2.33 -13.58
N LEU A 68 -14.69 -2.22 -13.47
CA LEU A 68 -13.87 -3.21 -12.76
C LEU A 68 -14.31 -3.33 -11.30
N SER A 69 -14.60 -2.21 -10.64
CA SER A 69 -14.97 -2.20 -9.22
C SER A 69 -16.30 -2.91 -8.92
N LYS A 70 -17.19 -3.07 -9.93
CA LYS A 70 -18.50 -3.70 -9.78
C LYS A 70 -18.45 -5.23 -9.83
N LEU A 71 -17.32 -5.84 -10.20
CA LEU A 71 -17.21 -7.28 -10.30
C LEU A 71 -17.41 -7.95 -8.92
N PRO A 72 -18.22 -9.03 -8.83
CA PRO A 72 -18.57 -9.68 -7.55
C PRO A 72 -17.36 -10.10 -6.71
N MET A 73 -16.25 -10.49 -7.36
CA MET A 73 -15.03 -10.91 -6.68
C MET A 73 -14.42 -9.83 -5.77
N PHE A 74 -14.67 -8.54 -6.06
CA PHE A 74 -14.17 -7.42 -5.26
C PHE A 74 -15.10 -7.02 -4.12
N HIS A 75 -16.26 -7.70 -3.99
CA HIS A 75 -17.25 -7.51 -2.92
C HIS A 75 -17.37 -8.73 -2.01
N LYS A 76 -16.47 -9.70 -2.16
CA LYS A 76 -16.51 -10.95 -1.38
C LYS A 76 -16.31 -10.72 0.12
N TRP A 77 -15.54 -9.70 0.49
CA TRP A 77 -15.18 -9.43 1.87
C TRP A 77 -15.88 -8.17 2.38
N PRO A 78 -16.35 -8.14 3.64
CA PRO A 78 -16.84 -6.92 4.25
C PRO A 78 -15.71 -5.91 4.44
N ASP A 79 -16.08 -4.65 4.62
CA ASP A 79 -15.12 -3.59 4.92
C ASP A 79 -14.32 -3.94 6.18
N GLN A 80 -13.04 -3.67 6.17
CA GLN A 80 -12.15 -3.89 7.30
C GLN A 80 -11.78 -2.54 7.94
N HIS A 81 -11.69 -2.54 9.26
CA HIS A 81 -11.35 -1.37 10.06
C HIS A 81 -10.05 -1.61 10.81
N TRP A 82 -9.03 -0.80 10.54
CA TRP A 82 -7.72 -0.90 11.16
C TRP A 82 -7.29 0.41 11.81
N ASN A 83 -6.51 0.33 12.88
CA ASN A 83 -5.83 1.51 13.40
C ASN A 83 -4.93 2.12 12.32
N SER A 84 -4.93 3.45 12.22
CA SER A 84 -4.09 4.18 11.26
C SER A 84 -2.59 4.02 11.53
N ILE A 85 -2.22 3.75 12.77
CA ILE A 85 -0.83 3.57 13.20
C ILE A 85 -0.64 2.14 13.67
N TRP A 86 0.38 1.52 13.11
CA TRP A 86 0.88 0.24 13.57
C TRP A 86 2.21 0.45 14.31
N THR A 87 2.28 -0.06 15.54
CA THR A 87 3.49 -0.03 16.36
C THR A 87 4.17 -1.38 16.33
N ASN A 88 5.44 -1.40 15.90
CA ASN A 88 6.22 -2.63 15.88
C ASN A 88 6.50 -3.10 17.31
N PRO A 89 6.04 -4.29 17.71
CA PRO A 89 6.18 -4.76 19.10
C PRO A 89 7.64 -5.05 19.50
N ALA A 90 8.53 -5.26 18.53
CA ALA A 90 9.93 -5.57 18.81
C ALA A 90 10.76 -4.31 19.13
N ASN A 91 10.41 -3.14 18.59
CA ASN A 91 11.23 -1.94 18.72
C ASN A 91 10.45 -0.64 18.99
N GLY A 92 9.13 -0.73 19.15
CA GLY A 92 8.24 0.41 19.44
C GLY A 92 8.11 1.45 18.32
N LYS A 93 8.70 1.22 17.13
CA LYS A 93 8.59 2.18 16.03
C LYS A 93 7.20 2.13 15.40
N GLU A 94 6.65 3.31 15.17
CA GLU A 94 5.35 3.50 14.53
C GLU A 94 5.49 3.59 13.01
N ALA A 95 4.48 3.08 12.30
CA ALA A 95 4.31 3.23 10.87
C ALA A 95 2.86 3.60 10.57
N LEU A 96 2.64 4.43 9.57
CA LEU A 96 1.30 4.72 9.08
C LEU A 96 0.79 3.51 8.29
N TYR A 97 -0.33 2.94 8.73
CA TYR A 97 -0.91 1.74 8.11
C TYR A 97 -2.07 2.11 7.20
N LEU A 98 -1.76 2.35 5.94
CA LEU A 98 -2.73 2.68 4.90
C LEU A 98 -2.34 2.06 3.56
N ALA A 99 -3.32 2.00 2.66
CA ALA A 99 -3.14 1.47 1.30
C ALA A 99 -4.16 2.10 0.35
N SER A 100 -4.07 1.85 -0.94
CA SER A 100 -5.06 2.28 -1.93
C SER A 100 -6.47 1.72 -1.70
N HIS A 101 -6.63 0.73 -0.82
CA HIS A 101 -7.91 0.18 -0.38
C HIS A 101 -8.61 1.04 0.69
N ALA A 102 -7.88 1.96 1.32
CA ALA A 102 -8.42 2.89 2.31
C ALA A 102 -9.40 3.87 1.65
N PHE A 103 -10.59 4.03 2.23
CA PHE A 103 -11.63 4.88 1.66
C PHE A 103 -12.29 5.83 2.66
N LYS A 104 -12.18 5.55 3.97
CA LYS A 104 -12.78 6.38 5.00
C LYS A 104 -11.92 6.40 6.27
N VAL A 105 -11.88 7.55 6.92
CA VAL A 105 -11.22 7.77 8.22
C VAL A 105 -12.27 8.11 9.27
N ASP A 106 -12.14 7.56 10.46
CA ASP A 106 -13.06 7.85 11.56
C ASP A 106 -13.11 9.35 11.89
N GLY A 107 -14.34 9.87 12.02
CA GLY A 107 -14.59 11.27 12.34
C GLY A 107 -14.47 12.25 11.16
N TYR A 108 -14.29 11.76 9.95
CA TYR A 108 -14.32 12.55 8.70
C TYR A 108 -15.46 12.11 7.78
N SER A 109 -15.93 12.99 6.92
CA SER A 109 -16.79 12.61 5.79
C SER A 109 -16.02 11.76 4.78
N GLU A 110 -16.70 11.20 3.77
CA GLU A 110 -16.01 10.45 2.71
C GLU A 110 -15.11 11.35 1.86
N GLU A 111 -15.54 12.59 1.59
CA GLU A 111 -14.78 13.57 0.83
C GLU A 111 -13.52 14.02 1.58
N GLU A 112 -13.68 14.43 2.84
CA GLU A 112 -12.55 14.79 3.71
C GLU A 112 -11.57 13.62 3.90
N SER A 113 -12.09 12.39 4.00
CA SER A 113 -11.28 11.19 4.10
C SER A 113 -10.44 10.96 2.84
N ALA A 114 -11.05 11.14 1.65
CA ALA A 114 -10.35 10.97 0.38
C ALA A 114 -9.18 11.97 0.26
N GLU A 115 -9.42 13.24 0.57
CA GLU A 115 -8.40 14.29 0.56
C GLU A 115 -7.26 13.98 1.55
N LEU A 116 -7.60 13.62 2.79
CA LEU A 116 -6.61 13.28 3.81
C LEU A 116 -5.79 12.05 3.44
N LEU A 117 -6.43 10.98 2.95
CA LEU A 117 -5.75 9.74 2.58
C LEU A 117 -4.81 9.96 1.39
N ASP A 118 -5.23 10.74 0.39
CA ASP A 118 -4.38 11.07 -0.76
C ASP A 118 -3.18 11.94 -0.34
N GLU A 119 -3.37 12.90 0.57
CA GLU A 119 -2.28 13.71 1.14
C GLU A 119 -1.26 12.85 1.90
N LEU A 120 -1.74 11.93 2.75
CA LEU A 120 -0.89 11.02 3.52
C LEU A 120 -0.10 10.05 2.62
N ILE A 121 -0.75 9.51 1.58
CA ILE A 121 -0.08 8.66 0.59
C ILE A 121 0.98 9.46 -0.16
N ALA A 122 0.64 10.65 -0.65
CA ALA A 122 1.58 11.52 -1.34
C ALA A 122 2.80 11.87 -0.47
N PHE A 123 2.59 12.15 0.81
CA PHE A 123 3.69 12.41 1.75
C PHE A 123 4.60 11.19 1.91
N CYS A 124 4.03 10.00 2.16
CA CYS A 124 4.80 8.78 2.39
C CYS A 124 5.46 8.20 1.12
N THR A 125 5.09 8.68 -0.06
CA THR A 125 5.64 8.23 -1.34
C THR A 125 6.59 9.24 -2.00
N GLN A 126 7.06 10.25 -1.25
CA GLN A 126 8.14 11.13 -1.71
C GLN A 126 9.42 10.33 -1.94
N ASP A 127 10.21 10.72 -2.91
CA ASP A 127 11.41 9.99 -3.36
C ASP A 127 12.36 9.62 -2.21
N GLN A 128 12.49 10.50 -1.22
CA GLN A 128 13.33 10.26 -0.03
C GLN A 128 12.90 9.04 0.81
N PHE A 129 11.67 8.55 0.67
CA PHE A 129 11.13 7.39 1.38
C PHE A 129 10.99 6.16 0.49
N VAL A 130 11.39 6.26 -0.78
CA VAL A 130 11.19 5.22 -1.79
C VAL A 130 12.52 4.53 -2.12
N TYR A 131 12.47 3.21 -2.09
CA TYR A 131 13.51 2.34 -2.65
C TYR A 131 12.97 1.71 -3.94
N SER A 132 13.71 1.85 -5.04
CA SER A 132 13.37 1.25 -6.32
C SER A 132 14.26 0.04 -6.59
N HIS A 133 13.65 -1.16 -6.65
CA HIS A 133 14.35 -2.40 -6.94
C HIS A 133 14.32 -2.71 -8.43
N ASN A 134 15.49 -2.64 -9.06
CA ASN A 134 15.72 -3.11 -10.41
C ASN A 134 16.03 -4.60 -10.39
N TRP A 135 15.15 -5.40 -10.98
CA TRP A 135 15.18 -6.85 -10.88
C TRP A 135 16.29 -7.51 -11.69
N SER A 136 16.91 -8.53 -11.13
CA SER A 136 17.61 -9.60 -11.83
C SER A 136 16.83 -10.92 -11.67
N VAL A 137 16.89 -11.81 -12.66
CA VAL A 137 16.23 -13.11 -12.56
C VAL A 137 16.83 -13.89 -11.38
N GLY A 138 15.96 -14.39 -10.51
CA GLY A 138 16.34 -15.09 -9.29
C GLY A 138 16.40 -14.21 -8.05
N ASP A 139 16.31 -12.87 -8.18
CA ASP A 139 16.19 -11.99 -7.02
C ASP A 139 14.96 -12.36 -6.18
N VAL A 140 15.10 -12.22 -4.88
CA VAL A 140 14.01 -12.33 -3.90
C VAL A 140 13.94 -11.05 -3.10
N LEU A 141 12.78 -10.40 -3.15
CA LEU A 141 12.49 -9.19 -2.39
C LEU A 141 11.41 -9.50 -1.35
N MET A 142 11.67 -9.12 -0.10
CA MET A 142 10.77 -9.35 1.03
C MET A 142 10.58 -8.06 1.83
N TRP A 143 9.34 -7.76 2.25
CA TRP A 143 9.05 -6.58 3.07
C TRP A 143 7.90 -6.80 4.04
N ASP A 144 7.88 -5.99 5.11
CA ASP A 144 6.79 -5.92 6.07
C ASP A 144 5.62 -5.09 5.49
N GLN A 145 4.49 -5.72 5.24
CA GLN A 145 3.29 -5.10 4.67
C GLN A 145 2.68 -4.02 5.57
N ARG A 146 3.01 -4.00 6.86
CA ARG A 146 2.47 -3.05 7.82
C ARG A 146 3.25 -1.73 7.86
N ALA A 147 4.43 -1.69 7.27
CA ALA A 147 5.33 -0.53 7.29
C ALA A 147 5.82 -0.10 5.91
N VAL A 148 5.34 -0.76 4.84
CA VAL A 148 5.77 -0.50 3.47
C VAL A 148 4.59 -0.59 2.52
N MET A 149 4.42 0.43 1.69
CA MET A 149 3.61 0.38 0.48
C MET A 149 4.49 0.02 -0.71
N HIS A 150 3.90 -0.57 -1.75
CA HIS A 150 4.64 -0.93 -2.96
C HIS A 150 3.84 -0.67 -4.23
N ARG A 151 4.57 -0.55 -5.34
CA ARG A 151 4.01 -0.51 -6.69
C ARG A 151 4.98 -1.10 -7.70
N GLY A 152 4.45 -1.62 -8.82
CA GLY A 152 5.24 -1.90 -10.01
C GLY A 152 5.39 -0.63 -10.86
N THR A 153 6.54 -0.47 -11.52
CA THR A 153 6.73 0.57 -12.51
C THR A 153 6.41 0.06 -13.93
N PRO A 154 6.07 0.92 -14.88
CA PRO A 154 5.80 0.54 -16.26
C PRO A 154 7.00 -0.17 -16.92
N TRP A 155 6.68 -1.01 -17.90
CA TRP A 155 7.65 -1.65 -18.82
C TRP A 155 7.04 -1.74 -20.21
N PRO A 156 7.79 -2.07 -21.28
CA PRO A 156 7.22 -2.36 -22.59
C PRO A 156 6.27 -3.57 -22.49
N TYR A 157 4.94 -3.32 -22.52
CA TYR A 157 3.92 -4.35 -22.22
C TYR A 157 3.86 -5.48 -23.24
N GLU A 158 4.45 -5.30 -24.43
CA GLU A 158 4.66 -6.36 -25.41
C GLU A 158 5.74 -7.37 -24.98
N GLN A 159 6.54 -7.04 -23.99
CA GLN A 159 7.55 -7.93 -23.43
C GLN A 159 7.02 -8.67 -22.20
N PRO A 160 7.31 -9.97 -22.06
CA PRO A 160 6.85 -10.73 -20.91
C PRO A 160 7.54 -10.25 -19.61
N ARG A 161 6.77 -10.12 -18.56
CA ARG A 161 7.23 -9.91 -17.18
C ARG A 161 6.51 -10.88 -16.27
N LYS A 162 7.27 -11.74 -15.57
CA LYS A 162 6.71 -12.72 -14.63
C LYS A 162 7.43 -12.62 -13.30
N LEU A 163 6.70 -12.20 -12.28
CA LEU A 163 7.10 -12.31 -10.89
C LEU A 163 6.19 -13.33 -10.21
N SER A 164 6.72 -14.05 -9.23
CA SER A 164 5.94 -14.95 -8.35
C SER A 164 5.90 -14.31 -6.96
N SER A 165 4.69 -14.18 -6.41
CA SER A 165 4.47 -13.53 -5.10
C SER A 165 3.79 -14.49 -4.14
N ILE A 166 4.17 -14.40 -2.86
CA ILE A 166 3.50 -15.02 -1.71
C ILE A 166 3.30 -13.96 -0.65
N CYS A 167 2.10 -13.85 -0.11
CA CYS A 167 1.75 -12.98 1.00
C CYS A 167 0.74 -13.63 1.95
#